data_6e53155b3607a1f3a26f226622f567d3
#
_entry.id   6e53155b3607a1f3a26f226622f567d3
#
_cell.length_a   1.000
_cell.length_b   1.000
_cell.length_c   1.000
_cell.angle_alpha   90.00
_cell.angle_beta   90.00
_cell.angle_gamma   90.00
#
_symmetry.space_group_name_H-M   'P 1'
#
loop_
_entity.id
_entity.type
_entity.pdbx_description
1 polymer ?
#
loop_
_entity_poly.entity_id
_entity_poly.type
_entity_poly.pdbx_seq_one_letter_code
_entity_poly.pdbx_strand_id
1 'polypeptide(L)'
;MKKKVLIACAVVLGVILAVYLGFAFYFSSHYLFNTKINSVKYAGKTAKEAIEKNTALSRDYLLTITDRKGNSFSLKGPDFSYEYVSNGDEEQILKSQNAFTWPVSLFKAQNYTLKGSSKYDDAALAEKLKALDIFSDDYIENPEDAHIEIKDGKYDVIEEKNGCKPIYDSILAEVKDALDNELPKLSLSDDCYEAPKITKETVSYTHLRAHETGRNIV
;
A
#
# COMPACT_ATOMS: atom_id res chain seq x y z
N MET A 1 27.72 55.71 -19.61
CA MET A 1 26.53 54.90 -19.27
C MET A 1 26.77 53.41 -19.42
N LYS A 2 27.25 52.86 -20.52
CA LYS A 2 27.45 51.40 -20.77
C LYS A 2 28.29 50.68 -19.70
N LYS A 3 29.42 51.24 -19.22
CA LYS A 3 30.26 50.59 -18.17
C LYS A 3 29.55 50.47 -16.81
N LYS A 4 28.77 51.47 -16.39
CA LYS A 4 28.01 51.39 -15.11
C LYS A 4 26.90 50.34 -15.18
N VAL A 5 26.22 50.19 -16.32
CA VAL A 5 25.22 49.16 -16.55
C VAL A 5 25.85 47.77 -16.54
N LEU A 6 27.01 47.60 -17.17
CA LEU A 6 27.75 46.33 -17.20
C LEU A 6 28.16 45.87 -15.79
N ILE A 7 28.67 46.80 -14.97
CA ILE A 7 29.02 46.55 -13.58
C ILE A 7 27.78 46.16 -12.76
N ALA A 8 26.66 46.88 -12.93
CA ALA A 8 25.43 46.56 -12.25
C ALA A 8 24.92 45.16 -12.62
N CYS A 9 24.93 44.77 -13.90
CA CYS A 9 24.57 43.45 -14.37
C CYS A 9 25.50 42.37 -13.78
N ALA A 10 26.81 42.61 -13.73
CA ALA A 10 27.78 41.67 -13.14
C ALA A 10 27.55 41.47 -11.64
N VAL A 11 27.22 42.52 -10.89
CA VAL A 11 26.87 42.43 -9.46
C VAL A 11 25.58 41.61 -9.27
N VAL A 12 24.53 41.89 -10.06
CA VAL A 12 23.27 41.16 -9.99
C VAL A 12 23.49 39.66 -10.30
N LEU A 13 24.23 39.34 -11.36
CA LEU A 13 24.59 37.97 -11.71
C LEU A 13 25.39 37.29 -10.58
N GLY A 14 26.34 38.01 -9.97
CA GLY A 14 27.12 37.51 -8.83
C GLY A 14 26.23 37.19 -7.62
N VAL A 15 25.24 38.02 -7.32
CA VAL A 15 24.28 37.78 -6.24
C VAL A 15 23.39 36.54 -6.55
N ILE A 16 22.87 36.44 -7.78
CA ILE A 16 22.06 35.28 -8.20
C ILE A 16 22.87 33.99 -8.09
N LEU A 17 24.14 34.01 -8.53
CA LEU A 17 25.01 32.84 -8.42
C LEU A 17 25.30 32.46 -6.96
N ALA A 18 25.55 33.47 -6.10
CA ALA A 18 25.78 33.24 -4.67
C ALA A 18 24.56 32.59 -3.99
N VAL A 19 23.35 33.09 -4.31
CA VAL A 19 22.10 32.49 -3.80
C VAL A 19 21.93 31.09 -4.33
N TYR A 20 22.16 30.87 -5.63
CA TYR A 20 22.07 29.55 -6.25
C TYR A 20 22.99 28.52 -5.57
N LEU A 21 24.26 28.87 -5.38
CA LEU A 21 25.25 28.02 -4.73
C LEU A 21 24.96 27.84 -3.23
N GLY A 22 24.45 28.87 -2.56
CA GLY A 22 24.02 28.77 -1.15
C GLY A 22 22.91 27.73 -0.96
N PHE A 23 21.90 27.74 -1.80
CA PHE A 23 20.85 26.71 -1.80
C PHE A 23 21.37 25.34 -2.23
N ALA A 24 22.25 25.24 -3.21
CA ALA A 24 22.86 23.98 -3.59
C ALA A 24 23.66 23.37 -2.43
N PHE A 25 24.40 24.20 -1.67
CA PHE A 25 25.08 23.76 -0.45
C PHE A 25 24.11 23.32 0.64
N TYR A 26 23.03 24.05 0.88
CA TYR A 26 21.98 23.68 1.83
C TYR A 26 21.37 22.31 1.48
N PHE A 27 20.97 22.11 0.21
CA PHE A 27 20.37 20.86 -0.24
C PHE A 27 21.36 19.70 -0.42
N SER A 28 22.64 19.91 -0.21
CA SER A 28 23.59 18.79 -0.12
C SER A 28 23.37 17.91 1.14
N SER A 29 22.72 18.48 2.17
CA SER A 29 22.42 17.80 3.44
C SER A 29 20.93 17.81 3.81
N HIS A 30 20.08 18.40 2.97
CA HIS A 30 18.63 18.50 3.15
C HIS A 30 17.88 18.00 1.92
N TYR A 31 16.70 17.42 2.10
CA TYR A 31 15.85 17.02 0.98
C TYR A 31 15.38 18.22 0.17
N LEU A 32 15.38 18.06 -1.15
CA LEU A 32 14.91 19.06 -2.10
C LEU A 32 13.45 19.47 -1.85
N PHE A 33 13.05 20.62 -2.39
CA PHE A 33 11.65 21.05 -2.37
C PHE A 33 10.76 19.97 -2.96
N ASN A 34 9.51 19.89 -2.48
CA ASN A 34 8.51 18.91 -2.92
C ASN A 34 8.92 17.44 -2.80
N THR A 35 9.92 17.12 -1.95
CA THR A 35 10.28 15.74 -1.63
C THR A 35 9.21 15.12 -0.72
N LYS A 36 8.72 13.93 -1.11
CA LYS A 36 7.82 13.07 -0.33
C LYS A 36 8.43 11.68 -0.24
N ILE A 37 8.33 11.07 0.92
CA ILE A 37 8.71 9.67 1.20
C ILE A 37 7.46 9.01 1.80
N ASN A 38 7.01 7.89 1.23
CA ASN A 38 5.76 7.21 1.61
C ASN A 38 4.57 8.20 1.72
N SER A 39 4.45 9.14 0.76
CA SER A 39 3.45 10.22 0.72
C SER A 39 3.59 11.33 1.76
N VAL A 40 4.50 11.21 2.74
CA VAL A 40 4.78 12.23 3.75
C VAL A 40 5.80 13.25 3.22
N LYS A 41 5.59 14.55 3.52
CA LYS A 41 6.48 15.64 3.08
C LYS A 41 7.74 15.75 3.95
N TYR A 42 8.90 15.79 3.29
CA TYR A 42 10.24 15.94 3.93
C TYR A 42 11.07 17.08 3.34
N ALA A 43 10.48 17.94 2.52
CA ALA A 43 11.18 19.09 1.94
C ALA A 43 11.93 19.92 3.00
N GLY A 44 13.21 20.20 2.77
CA GLY A 44 14.05 20.97 3.69
C GLY A 44 14.42 20.27 5.00
N LYS A 45 14.16 18.98 5.14
CA LYS A 45 14.55 18.15 6.27
C LYS A 45 15.86 17.40 5.98
N THR A 46 16.62 17.12 7.02
CA THR A 46 17.76 16.19 6.97
C THR A 46 17.27 14.74 7.04
N ALA A 47 18.13 13.77 6.71
CA ALA A 47 17.82 12.35 6.88
C ALA A 47 17.52 12.02 8.36
N LYS A 48 18.27 12.61 9.30
CA LYS A 48 18.04 12.44 10.75
C LYS A 48 16.64 12.90 11.17
N GLU A 49 16.24 14.10 10.74
CA GLU A 49 14.89 14.62 11.02
C GLU A 49 13.79 13.78 10.35
N ALA A 50 14.08 13.15 9.22
CA ALA A 50 13.15 12.22 8.58
C ALA A 50 12.97 10.95 9.42
N ILE A 51 14.04 10.36 9.92
CA ILE A 51 14.03 9.21 10.84
C ILE A 51 13.24 9.55 12.11
N GLU A 52 13.54 10.68 12.76
CA GLU A 52 12.85 11.11 13.97
C GLU A 52 11.34 11.30 13.72
N LYS A 53 10.98 11.86 12.57
CA LYS A 53 9.58 12.03 12.20
C LYS A 53 8.88 10.71 11.93
N ASN A 54 9.50 9.76 11.23
CA ASN A 54 8.95 8.43 10.98
C ASN A 54 8.78 7.65 12.29
N THR A 55 9.77 7.72 13.18
CA THR A 55 9.68 7.13 14.55
C THR A 55 8.54 7.75 15.35
N ALA A 56 8.29 9.05 15.23
CA ALA A 56 7.17 9.68 15.89
C ALA A 56 5.82 9.23 15.30
N LEU A 57 5.73 9.11 13.97
CA LEU A 57 4.52 8.67 13.29
C LEU A 57 4.20 7.19 13.57
N SER A 58 5.21 6.34 13.75
CA SER A 58 5.00 4.91 14.05
C SER A 58 4.34 4.67 15.41
N ARG A 59 4.46 5.59 16.36
CA ARG A 59 3.80 5.49 17.68
C ARG A 59 2.29 5.54 17.61
N ASP A 60 1.75 6.25 16.62
CA ASP A 60 0.31 6.40 16.40
C ASP A 60 -0.15 5.65 15.14
N TYR A 61 0.66 4.68 14.69
CA TYR A 61 0.34 3.92 13.50
C TYR A 61 -0.97 3.17 13.64
N LEU A 62 -1.82 3.31 12.63
CA LEU A 62 -3.11 2.65 12.53
C LEU A 62 -3.28 2.07 11.14
N LEU A 63 -3.37 0.75 11.04
CA LEU A 63 -3.75 0.08 9.80
C LEU A 63 -5.26 -0.12 9.78
N THR A 64 -5.91 0.45 8.77
CA THR A 64 -7.33 0.21 8.50
C THR A 64 -7.45 -0.85 7.41
N ILE A 65 -8.07 -1.98 7.74
CA ILE A 65 -8.30 -3.13 6.85
C ILE A 65 -9.74 -3.04 6.37
N THR A 66 -9.95 -3.05 5.06
CA THR A 66 -11.29 -3.06 4.47
C THR A 66 -11.54 -4.42 3.80
N ASP A 67 -12.64 -5.08 4.14
CA ASP A 67 -13.05 -6.36 3.58
C ASP A 67 -13.79 -6.21 2.24
N ARG A 68 -14.15 -7.33 1.62
CA ARG A 68 -14.92 -7.36 0.36
C ARG A 68 -16.36 -6.82 0.49
N LYS A 69 -16.91 -6.74 1.70
CA LYS A 69 -18.24 -6.16 1.98
C LYS A 69 -18.18 -4.65 2.21
N GLY A 70 -16.96 -4.07 2.32
CA GLY A 70 -16.73 -2.67 2.64
C GLY A 70 -16.70 -2.37 4.14
N ASN A 71 -16.72 -3.39 5.01
CA ASN A 71 -16.53 -3.18 6.45
C ASN A 71 -15.06 -2.85 6.73
N SER A 72 -14.83 -2.07 7.78
CA SER A 72 -13.48 -1.63 8.16
C SER A 72 -13.12 -2.13 9.54
N PHE A 73 -11.93 -2.72 9.63
CA PHE A 73 -11.31 -3.19 10.87
C PHE A 73 -10.01 -2.41 11.10
N SER A 74 -9.55 -2.33 12.34
CA SER A 74 -8.38 -1.52 12.67
C SER A 74 -7.39 -2.30 13.53
N LEU A 75 -6.11 -2.22 13.16
CA LEU A 75 -4.98 -2.68 13.97
C LEU A 75 -4.16 -1.47 14.41
N LYS A 76 -4.00 -1.28 15.71
CA LYS A 76 -3.20 -0.19 16.27
C LYS A 76 -1.77 -0.65 16.48
N GLY A 77 -0.81 0.07 15.92
CA GLY A 77 0.62 -0.25 16.03
C GLY A 77 1.10 -0.52 17.46
N PRO A 78 0.75 0.29 18.46
CA PRO A 78 1.11 0.04 19.86
C PRO A 78 0.68 -1.33 20.40
N ASP A 79 -0.42 -1.92 19.88
CA ASP A 79 -0.95 -3.19 20.37
C ASP A 79 -0.06 -4.40 20.01
N PHE A 80 0.84 -4.24 19.03
CA PHE A 80 1.81 -5.26 18.60
C PHE A 80 3.23 -4.69 18.48
N SER A 81 3.53 -3.64 19.26
CA SER A 81 4.86 -3.01 19.35
C SER A 81 5.44 -2.56 18.01
N TYR A 82 4.56 -2.02 17.13
CA TYR A 82 5.00 -1.50 15.83
C TYR A 82 5.94 -0.31 16.01
N GLU A 83 7.13 -0.40 15.44
CA GLU A 83 8.16 0.63 15.52
C GLU A 83 8.83 0.81 14.16
N TYR A 84 9.04 2.07 13.78
CA TYR A 84 9.87 2.42 12.64
C TYR A 84 11.34 2.18 12.95
N VAL A 85 12.04 1.43 12.10
CA VAL A 85 13.48 1.17 12.20
C VAL A 85 14.12 1.58 10.88
N SER A 86 14.97 2.62 10.93
CA SER A 86 15.73 3.03 9.75
C SER A 86 16.72 1.95 9.32
N ASN A 87 16.70 1.62 8.04
CA ASN A 87 17.68 0.76 7.37
C ASN A 87 18.75 1.57 6.60
N GLY A 88 18.73 2.92 6.72
CA GLY A 88 19.63 3.84 6.03
C GLY A 88 19.12 4.32 4.66
N ASP A 89 17.92 3.94 4.27
CA ASP A 89 17.33 4.36 2.98
C ASP A 89 17.14 5.87 2.91
N GLU A 90 16.87 6.56 4.05
CA GLU A 90 16.73 8.01 4.11
C GLU A 90 18.01 8.70 3.65
N GLU A 91 19.15 8.24 4.12
CA GLU A 91 20.45 8.79 3.71
C GLU A 91 20.76 8.45 2.26
N GLN A 92 20.38 7.26 1.78
CA GLN A 92 20.57 6.88 0.39
C GLN A 92 19.69 7.76 -0.54
N ILE A 93 18.44 8.00 -0.19
CA ILE A 93 17.55 8.91 -0.91
C ILE A 93 18.18 10.31 -0.95
N LEU A 94 18.66 10.82 0.19
CA LEU A 94 19.31 12.13 0.25
C LEU A 94 20.55 12.20 -0.63
N LYS A 95 21.40 11.19 -0.62
CA LYS A 95 22.62 11.11 -1.45
C LYS A 95 22.31 10.95 -2.94
N SER A 96 21.17 10.36 -3.30
CA SER A 96 20.74 10.20 -4.70
C SER A 96 20.25 11.51 -5.32
N GLN A 97 19.92 12.53 -4.52
CA GLN A 97 19.46 13.82 -5.01
C GLN A 97 20.62 14.64 -5.56
N ASN A 98 20.37 15.35 -6.66
CA ASN A 98 21.30 16.36 -7.16
C ASN A 98 20.94 17.73 -6.58
N ALA A 99 21.70 18.21 -5.60
CA ALA A 99 21.46 19.48 -4.93
C ALA A 99 21.39 20.68 -5.89
N PHE A 100 22.09 20.63 -7.02
CA PHE A 100 22.05 21.70 -8.04
C PHE A 100 20.72 21.78 -8.79
N THR A 101 19.85 20.77 -8.68
CA THR A 101 18.53 20.79 -9.32
C THR A 101 17.44 21.41 -8.43
N TRP A 102 17.81 22.08 -7.33
CA TRP A 102 16.85 22.66 -6.41
C TRP A 102 15.83 23.61 -7.06
N PRO A 103 16.18 24.43 -8.10
CA PRO A 103 15.17 25.29 -8.73
C PRO A 103 14.09 24.49 -9.45
N VAL A 104 14.45 23.32 -10.03
CA VAL A 104 13.51 22.43 -10.72
C VAL A 104 12.58 21.77 -9.71
N SER A 105 13.08 21.46 -8.52
CA SER A 105 12.29 20.81 -7.46
C SER A 105 11.17 21.70 -6.89
N LEU A 106 11.20 23.02 -7.14
CA LEU A 106 10.08 23.91 -6.83
C LEU A 106 8.80 23.57 -7.62
N PHE A 107 8.97 23.03 -8.83
CA PHE A 107 7.88 22.74 -9.77
C PHE A 107 7.64 21.25 -9.97
N LYS A 108 8.64 20.41 -9.64
CA LYS A 108 8.58 18.95 -9.85
C LYS A 108 8.62 18.21 -8.50
N ALA A 109 7.59 17.40 -8.25
CA ALA A 109 7.56 16.53 -7.07
C ALA A 109 8.63 15.44 -7.17
N GLN A 110 9.26 15.15 -6.03
CA GLN A 110 10.21 14.04 -5.83
C GLN A 110 9.53 13.03 -4.90
N ASN A 111 9.09 11.90 -5.45
CA ASN A 111 8.40 10.86 -4.67
C ASN A 111 9.32 9.66 -4.51
N TYR A 112 9.52 9.23 -3.27
CA TYR A 112 10.32 8.07 -2.89
C TYR A 112 9.49 7.12 -2.05
N THR A 113 9.86 5.85 -2.04
CA THR A 113 9.27 4.82 -1.19
C THR A 113 10.39 4.17 -0.38
N LEU A 114 10.23 4.10 0.94
CA LEU A 114 11.05 3.28 1.82
C LEU A 114 10.53 1.86 1.81
N LYS A 115 11.41 0.87 1.89
CA LYS A 115 11.05 -0.55 1.90
C LYS A 115 11.50 -1.18 3.21
N GLY A 116 10.57 -1.86 3.91
CA GLY A 116 10.90 -2.76 5.00
C GLY A 116 11.59 -2.09 6.19
N SER A 117 11.11 -0.94 6.62
CA SER A 117 11.68 -0.17 7.73
C SER A 117 10.89 -0.33 9.04
N SER A 118 10.06 -1.35 9.16
CA SER A 118 9.24 -1.59 10.35
C SER A 118 9.70 -2.82 11.13
N LYS A 119 9.48 -2.79 12.44
CA LYS A 119 9.65 -3.91 13.36
C LYS A 119 8.40 -4.01 14.22
N TYR A 120 7.95 -5.23 14.47
CA TYR A 120 6.78 -5.50 15.30
C TYR A 120 6.87 -6.88 15.95
N ASP A 121 6.06 -7.12 16.97
CA ASP A 121 5.92 -8.42 17.61
C ASP A 121 4.93 -9.28 16.81
N ASP A 122 5.44 -10.32 16.13
CA ASP A 122 4.65 -11.25 15.32
C ASP A 122 3.58 -11.99 16.13
N ALA A 123 3.87 -12.34 17.38
CA ALA A 123 2.92 -13.09 18.22
C ALA A 123 1.76 -12.16 18.66
N ALA A 124 2.09 -10.95 19.08
CA ALA A 124 1.09 -9.93 19.43
C ALA A 124 0.25 -9.53 18.21
N LEU A 125 0.86 -9.36 17.04
CA LEU A 125 0.15 -9.10 15.79
C LEU A 125 -0.84 -10.23 15.47
N ALA A 126 -0.39 -11.48 15.55
CA ALA A 126 -1.24 -12.66 15.29
C ALA A 126 -2.43 -12.73 16.25
N GLU A 127 -2.22 -12.44 17.55
CA GLU A 127 -3.28 -12.37 18.54
C GLU A 127 -4.31 -11.28 18.21
N LYS A 128 -3.83 -10.06 17.92
CA LYS A 128 -4.71 -8.93 17.60
C LYS A 128 -5.47 -9.14 16.29
N LEU A 129 -4.83 -9.73 15.30
CA LEU A 129 -5.47 -10.05 14.03
C LEU A 129 -6.60 -11.09 14.22
N LYS A 130 -6.36 -12.17 14.98
CA LYS A 130 -7.38 -13.18 15.29
C LYS A 130 -8.56 -12.63 16.09
N ALA A 131 -8.35 -11.57 16.86
CA ALA A 131 -9.39 -10.95 17.67
C ALA A 131 -10.30 -9.98 16.85
N LEU A 132 -10.04 -9.78 15.57
CA LEU A 132 -10.89 -8.96 14.71
C LEU A 132 -12.21 -9.69 14.40
N ASP A 133 -13.29 -8.95 14.35
CA ASP A 133 -14.64 -9.47 14.09
C ASP A 133 -14.76 -10.20 12.74
N ILE A 134 -13.86 -9.93 11.79
CA ILE A 134 -13.79 -10.65 10.50
C ILE A 134 -13.64 -12.17 10.67
N PHE A 135 -13.09 -12.63 11.80
CA PHE A 135 -12.94 -14.06 12.13
C PHE A 135 -14.03 -14.58 13.07
N SER A 136 -15.03 -13.80 13.42
CA SER A 136 -16.15 -14.23 14.27
C SER A 136 -17.13 -15.11 13.49
N ASP A 137 -17.76 -16.06 14.18
CA ASP A 137 -18.78 -16.93 13.57
C ASP A 137 -19.95 -16.15 12.98
N ASP A 138 -20.31 -15.02 13.59
CA ASP A 138 -21.39 -14.15 13.11
C ASP A 138 -21.05 -13.42 11.80
N TYR A 139 -19.75 -13.25 11.52
CA TYR A 139 -19.27 -12.61 10.31
C TYR A 139 -19.13 -13.58 9.13
N ILE A 140 -18.82 -14.86 9.44
CA ILE A 140 -18.45 -15.87 8.44
C ILE A 140 -19.67 -16.30 7.64
N GLU A 141 -19.63 -16.06 6.33
CA GLU A 141 -20.55 -16.64 5.35
C GLU A 141 -19.78 -17.64 4.49
N ASN A 142 -20.18 -18.91 4.56
CA ASN A 142 -19.54 -19.93 3.71
C ASN A 142 -19.83 -19.68 2.24
N PRO A 143 -18.89 -19.96 1.32
CA PRO A 143 -19.16 -19.96 -0.10
C PRO A 143 -20.16 -21.09 -0.43
N GLU A 144 -21.05 -20.83 -1.39
CA GLU A 144 -22.00 -21.82 -1.90
C GLU A 144 -21.60 -22.19 -3.33
N ASP A 145 -21.53 -23.49 -3.62
CA ASP A 145 -21.22 -24.01 -4.94
C ASP A 145 -22.40 -23.84 -5.91
N ALA A 146 -22.10 -23.57 -7.18
CA ALA A 146 -23.09 -23.62 -8.23
C ALA A 146 -23.66 -25.04 -8.35
N HIS A 147 -24.97 -25.13 -8.55
CA HIS A 147 -25.67 -26.41 -8.68
C HIS A 147 -26.86 -26.31 -9.65
N ILE A 148 -27.42 -27.48 -10.00
CA ILE A 148 -28.59 -27.55 -10.87
C ILE A 148 -29.82 -27.81 -10.00
N GLU A 149 -30.85 -26.98 -10.20
CA GLU A 149 -32.20 -27.23 -9.66
C GLU A 149 -33.16 -27.62 -10.79
N ILE A 150 -34.14 -28.45 -10.43
CA ILE A 150 -35.24 -28.80 -11.37
C ILE A 150 -36.47 -28.04 -10.93
N LYS A 151 -36.90 -27.08 -11.77
CA LYS A 151 -38.16 -26.34 -11.58
C LYS A 151 -39.10 -26.60 -12.79
N ASP A 152 -40.31 -27.04 -12.51
CA ASP A 152 -41.33 -27.30 -13.55
C ASP A 152 -40.86 -28.21 -14.70
N GLY A 153 -40.02 -29.21 -14.39
CA GLY A 153 -39.41 -30.13 -15.35
C GLY A 153 -38.34 -29.52 -16.24
N LYS A 154 -37.84 -28.33 -15.91
CA LYS A 154 -36.69 -27.68 -16.56
C LYS A 154 -35.52 -27.62 -15.61
N TYR A 155 -34.32 -27.74 -16.18
CA TYR A 155 -33.06 -27.57 -15.42
C TYR A 155 -32.72 -26.06 -15.36
N ASP A 156 -32.50 -25.60 -14.16
CA ASP A 156 -32.03 -24.23 -13.90
C ASP A 156 -30.65 -24.31 -13.19
N VAL A 157 -29.72 -23.49 -13.63
CA VAL A 157 -28.37 -23.43 -13.03
C VAL A 157 -28.37 -22.31 -12.00
N ILE A 158 -28.30 -22.68 -10.75
CA ILE A 158 -28.11 -21.73 -9.66
C ILE A 158 -26.61 -21.37 -9.58
N GLU A 159 -26.33 -20.08 -9.62
CA GLU A 159 -24.96 -19.55 -9.58
C GLU A 159 -24.34 -19.72 -8.19
N GLU A 160 -23.02 -19.86 -8.19
CA GLU A 160 -22.23 -19.85 -6.96
C GLU A 160 -22.34 -18.52 -6.21
N LYS A 161 -22.15 -18.58 -4.90
CA LYS A 161 -21.99 -17.39 -4.04
C LYS A 161 -20.63 -17.39 -3.39
N ASN A 162 -19.92 -16.28 -3.52
CA ASN A 162 -18.55 -16.14 -3.01
C ASN A 162 -18.45 -16.00 -1.49
N GLY A 163 -19.45 -16.07 -0.70
CA GLY A 163 -19.34 -15.98 0.75
C GLY A 163 -18.34 -14.94 1.28
N CYS A 164 -18.03 -15.01 2.58
CA CYS A 164 -17.05 -14.16 3.27
C CYS A 164 -16.26 -14.94 4.30
N LYS A 165 -15.88 -16.18 4.02
CA LYS A 165 -15.08 -16.99 4.93
C LYS A 165 -13.61 -16.63 4.78
N PRO A 166 -12.98 -15.98 5.78
CA PRO A 166 -11.62 -15.48 5.69
C PRO A 166 -10.60 -16.62 5.77
N ILE A 167 -9.50 -16.49 5.02
CA ILE A 167 -8.31 -17.34 5.10
C ILE A 167 -7.28 -16.60 5.92
N TYR A 168 -7.06 -17.03 7.17
CA TYR A 168 -6.20 -16.34 8.12
C TYR A 168 -4.79 -16.10 7.59
N ASP A 169 -4.15 -17.12 7.01
CA ASP A 169 -2.76 -17.00 6.53
C ASP A 169 -2.61 -16.02 5.38
N SER A 170 -3.60 -15.97 4.47
CA SER A 170 -3.61 -14.99 3.36
C SER A 170 -3.77 -13.55 3.89
N ILE A 171 -4.70 -13.35 4.83
CA ILE A 171 -4.90 -12.02 5.46
C ILE A 171 -3.65 -11.61 6.24
N LEU A 172 -3.03 -12.53 7.01
CA LEU A 172 -1.80 -12.24 7.73
C LEU A 172 -0.66 -11.83 6.78
N ALA A 173 -0.54 -12.49 5.63
CA ALA A 173 0.48 -12.16 4.64
C ALA A 173 0.27 -10.75 4.07
N GLU A 174 -0.97 -10.40 3.69
CA GLU A 174 -1.28 -9.05 3.19
C GLU A 174 -1.12 -7.97 4.27
N VAL A 175 -1.49 -8.29 5.53
CA VAL A 175 -1.28 -7.38 6.66
C VAL A 175 0.22 -7.12 6.86
N LYS A 176 1.06 -8.16 6.85
CA LYS A 176 2.52 -8.00 6.97
C LYS A 176 3.10 -7.17 5.83
N ASP A 177 2.67 -7.42 4.59
CA ASP A 177 3.10 -6.61 3.44
C ASP A 177 2.69 -5.13 3.61
N ALA A 178 1.47 -4.87 4.10
CA ALA A 178 1.01 -3.51 4.38
C ALA A 178 1.82 -2.84 5.50
N LEU A 179 2.19 -3.56 6.56
CA LEU A 179 3.03 -3.06 7.64
C LEU A 179 4.44 -2.75 7.16
N ASP A 180 5.04 -3.62 6.36
CA ASP A 180 6.40 -3.46 5.83
C ASP A 180 6.48 -2.30 4.82
N ASN A 181 5.38 -2.00 4.14
CA ASN A 181 5.27 -0.84 3.24
C ASN A 181 4.67 0.40 3.93
N GLU A 182 4.46 0.38 5.25
CA GLU A 182 3.91 1.52 6.04
C GLU A 182 2.56 2.04 5.51
N LEU A 183 1.75 1.15 4.96
CA LEU A 183 0.45 1.53 4.39
C LEU A 183 -0.56 1.81 5.51
N PRO A 184 -1.26 2.95 5.48
CA PRO A 184 -2.31 3.23 6.48
C PRO A 184 -3.63 2.52 6.19
N LYS A 185 -3.78 1.94 5.00
CA LYS A 185 -4.99 1.27 4.54
C LYS A 185 -4.65 0.04 3.71
N LEU A 186 -5.39 -1.02 3.95
CA LEU A 186 -5.33 -2.28 3.22
C LEU A 186 -6.75 -2.67 2.79
N SER A 187 -6.95 -2.94 1.51
CA SER A 187 -8.17 -3.58 1.02
C SER A 187 -7.84 -5.04 0.72
N LEU A 188 -8.49 -5.95 1.42
CA LEU A 188 -8.23 -7.38 1.26
C LEU A 188 -8.60 -7.85 -0.15
N SER A 189 -7.71 -8.62 -0.76
CA SER A 189 -7.95 -9.25 -2.06
C SER A 189 -8.94 -10.43 -1.94
N ASP A 190 -9.41 -10.91 -3.09
CA ASP A 190 -10.27 -12.08 -3.14
C ASP A 190 -9.56 -13.37 -2.66
N ASP A 191 -8.24 -13.43 -2.77
CA ASP A 191 -7.41 -14.55 -2.28
C ASP A 191 -7.40 -14.68 -0.75
N CYS A 192 -7.89 -13.64 -0.04
CA CYS A 192 -8.09 -13.66 1.40
C CYS A 192 -9.34 -14.42 1.85
N TYR A 193 -10.13 -14.99 0.93
CA TYR A 193 -11.39 -15.66 1.24
C TYR A 193 -11.49 -17.03 0.55
N GLU A 194 -12.19 -17.96 1.20
CA GLU A 194 -12.50 -19.24 0.55
C GLU A 194 -13.42 -19.01 -0.65
N ALA A 195 -13.06 -19.56 -1.80
CA ALA A 195 -13.86 -19.52 -3.01
C ALA A 195 -14.78 -20.76 -3.13
N PRO A 196 -15.90 -20.64 -3.84
CA PRO A 196 -16.71 -21.81 -4.23
C PRO A 196 -15.85 -22.81 -5.01
N LYS A 197 -16.08 -24.09 -4.82
CA LYS A 197 -15.35 -25.17 -5.52
C LYS A 197 -15.91 -25.42 -6.92
N ILE A 198 -17.20 -25.19 -7.10
CA ILE A 198 -17.90 -25.39 -8.35
C ILE A 198 -18.52 -24.07 -8.77
N THR A 199 -18.17 -23.61 -9.97
CA THR A 199 -18.71 -22.39 -10.58
C THR A 199 -19.80 -22.72 -11.61
N LYS A 200 -20.64 -21.76 -11.93
CA LYS A 200 -21.65 -21.86 -13.00
C LYS A 200 -21.03 -22.30 -14.32
N GLU A 201 -19.84 -21.82 -14.64
CA GLU A 201 -19.11 -22.19 -15.85
C GLU A 201 -18.79 -23.69 -15.87
N THR A 202 -18.31 -24.23 -14.74
CA THR A 202 -18.01 -25.67 -14.58
C THR A 202 -19.25 -26.53 -14.70
N VAL A 203 -20.38 -26.12 -14.08
CA VAL A 203 -21.67 -26.83 -14.17
C VAL A 203 -22.19 -26.83 -15.61
N SER A 204 -22.19 -25.69 -16.28
CA SER A 204 -22.66 -25.54 -17.66
C SER A 204 -21.83 -26.40 -18.63
N TYR A 205 -20.51 -26.44 -18.46
CA TYR A 205 -19.62 -27.25 -19.29
C TYR A 205 -19.86 -28.77 -19.13
N THR A 206 -20.04 -29.24 -17.88
CA THR A 206 -20.32 -30.64 -17.59
C THR A 206 -21.67 -31.09 -18.15
N HIS A 207 -22.66 -30.24 -18.07
CA HIS A 207 -24.01 -30.53 -18.60
C HIS A 207 -24.05 -30.58 -20.12
N LEU A 208 -23.37 -29.65 -20.81
CA LEU A 208 -23.26 -29.66 -22.28
C LEU A 208 -22.55 -30.92 -22.76
N ARG A 209 -21.46 -31.38 -22.11
CA ARG A 209 -20.76 -32.61 -22.47
C ARG A 209 -21.62 -33.87 -22.25
N ALA A 210 -22.38 -33.94 -21.17
CA ALA A 210 -23.25 -35.05 -20.89
C ALA A 210 -24.38 -35.16 -21.94
N HIS A 211 -24.88 -34.03 -22.47
CA HIS A 211 -25.89 -33.99 -23.53
C HIS A 211 -25.34 -34.39 -24.92
N GLU A 212 -24.07 -34.05 -25.22
CA GLU A 212 -23.39 -34.45 -26.46
C GLU A 212 -23.07 -35.94 -26.48
N THR A 213 -22.60 -36.50 -25.33
CA THR A 213 -22.33 -37.94 -25.24
C THR A 213 -23.59 -38.80 -25.26
N GLY A 214 -24.71 -38.31 -24.71
CA GLY A 214 -26.02 -38.99 -24.77
C GLY A 214 -26.63 -39.02 -26.18
N ARG A 215 -26.25 -38.14 -27.09
CA ARG A 215 -26.73 -38.07 -28.49
C ARG A 215 -25.97 -38.98 -29.45
N ASN A 216 -24.78 -39.44 -29.06
CA ASN A 216 -23.90 -40.28 -29.90
C ASN A 216 -24.05 -41.79 -29.63
N ILE A 217 -25.06 -42.24 -28.89
CA ILE A 217 -25.37 -43.61 -28.66
C ILE A 217 -26.77 -43.89 -29.31
N VAL A 218 -26.81 -43.88 -30.63
CA VAL A 218 -27.87 -44.52 -31.45
C VAL A 218 -27.20 -45.17 -32.65
#